data_ca0e3dc823a8d3065ffb0635d59999e9
#
_entry.id   ca0e3dc823a8d3065ffb0635d59999e9
#
_cell.length_a   1.000
_cell.length_b   1.000
_cell.length_c   1.000
_cell.angle_alpha   90.00
_cell.angle_beta   90.00
_cell.angle_gamma   90.00
#
_symmetry.space_group_name_H-M   'P 1'
#
loop_
_entity.id
_entity.type
_entity.pdbx_description
1 polymer ?
#
loop_
_entity_poly.entity_id
_entity_poly.type
_entity_poly.pdbx_seq_one_letter_code
_entity_poly.pdbx_strand_id
1 'polypeptide(L)'
;MTTIKPMLAHKLDKTRIDWDKPVYMQPKLDGVRCLIQYEVFPISQGGARIVAYSRTGKEFMNVDHIKNDLVHLFEACPWIVLDGELYNHNLRDNFEKIISLVRKQKPTYEDRAEARIWMQYHVYDYTGKDYGSFEGLGYRDRLDNLTCSDMYTPSVCYVESKRVKSMKAANDFHARTLAKGYEGSILRTDTPYKHGRSFGLMKFKDFSDKEATIIGYDVGQGKRTGTLGKFVMQDDDGVEFGCPPGKGYNYKDLANILNNIEEYIGKRATFTYFERTKTGSYRHPLFKTLRNYE
;
A
#
# COMPACT_ATOMS: atom_id res chain seq x y z
N MET A 1 18.03 -4.55 -16.72
CA MET A 1 17.26 -3.28 -16.62
C MET A 1 17.03 -2.98 -15.16
N THR A 2 17.26 -1.74 -14.73
CA THR A 2 17.04 -1.34 -13.33
C THR A 2 15.58 -1.01 -13.14
N THR A 3 14.87 -1.83 -12.35
CA THR A 3 13.47 -1.55 -12.01
C THR A 3 13.36 -0.24 -11.26
N ILE A 4 12.52 0.68 -11.74
CA ILE A 4 12.27 1.95 -11.09
C ILE A 4 11.65 1.71 -9.72
N LYS A 5 12.28 2.24 -8.68
CA LYS A 5 11.76 2.14 -7.31
C LYS A 5 10.66 3.20 -7.11
N PRO A 6 9.45 2.82 -6.72
CA PRO A 6 8.40 3.79 -6.43
C PRO A 6 8.70 4.60 -5.17
N MET A 7 8.07 5.78 -5.08
CA MET A 7 8.04 6.56 -3.86
C MET A 7 7.26 5.82 -2.78
N LEU A 8 7.82 5.68 -1.58
CA LEU A 8 7.25 4.91 -0.47
C LEU A 8 6.86 5.82 0.69
N ALA A 9 5.66 5.59 1.23
CA ALA A 9 5.12 6.41 2.31
C ALA A 9 5.80 6.11 3.67
N HIS A 10 6.09 7.18 4.42
CA HIS A 10 6.27 7.12 5.87
C HIS A 10 4.92 7.00 6.59
N LYS A 11 4.93 6.66 7.88
CA LYS A 11 3.81 6.91 8.78
C LYS A 11 3.65 8.42 8.93
N LEU A 12 2.42 8.90 9.10
CA LEU A 12 2.15 10.32 9.35
C LEU A 12 3.01 10.83 10.51
N ASP A 13 3.76 11.87 10.22
CA ASP A 13 4.53 12.65 11.19
C ASP A 13 4.11 14.12 11.04
N LYS A 14 3.33 14.61 12.01
CA LYS A 14 2.77 15.95 11.98
C LYS A 14 3.84 17.04 12.04
N THR A 15 5.01 16.76 12.59
CA THR A 15 6.13 17.70 12.71
C THR A 15 6.84 17.93 11.37
N ARG A 16 6.59 17.09 10.38
CA ARG A 16 7.17 17.18 9.03
C ARG A 16 6.28 17.90 8.03
N ILE A 17 5.14 18.44 8.47
CA ILE A 17 4.18 19.10 7.60
C ILE A 17 4.39 20.62 7.71
N ASP A 18 4.79 21.22 6.61
CA ASP A 18 4.86 22.67 6.44
C ASP A 18 3.55 23.14 5.79
N TRP A 19 2.67 23.76 6.58
CA TRP A 19 1.35 24.21 6.12
C TRP A 19 1.39 25.49 5.27
N ASP A 20 2.52 26.17 5.20
CA ASP A 20 2.72 27.30 4.31
C ASP A 20 2.92 26.85 2.86
N LYS A 21 3.28 25.60 2.65
CA LYS A 21 3.40 24.94 1.35
C LYS A 21 2.14 24.15 0.98
N PRO A 22 1.93 23.85 -0.31
CA PRO A 22 0.83 23.01 -0.73
C PRO A 22 0.90 21.62 -0.10
N VAL A 23 -0.21 21.21 0.51
CA VAL A 23 -0.40 19.88 1.08
C VAL A 23 -1.66 19.26 0.50
N TYR A 24 -1.60 18.01 0.08
CA TYR A 24 -2.68 17.30 -0.56
C TYR A 24 -3.04 16.03 0.19
N MET A 25 -4.33 15.69 0.16
CA MET A 25 -4.86 14.46 0.70
C MET A 25 -5.48 13.61 -0.41
N GLN A 26 -5.19 12.32 -0.39
CA GLN A 26 -5.76 11.31 -1.28
C GLN A 26 -6.37 10.18 -0.46
N PRO A 27 -7.41 9.48 -0.95
CA PRO A 27 -7.82 8.20 -0.36
C PRO A 27 -6.67 7.20 -0.49
N LYS A 28 -6.47 6.40 0.55
CA LYS A 28 -5.55 5.27 0.49
C LYS A 28 -6.29 4.05 -0.02
N LEU A 29 -5.97 3.65 -1.23
CA LEU A 29 -6.55 2.49 -1.87
C LEU A 29 -5.94 1.20 -1.28
N ASP A 30 -6.75 0.20 -1.06
CA ASP A 30 -6.33 -1.12 -0.62
C ASP A 30 -6.28 -2.06 -1.82
N GLY A 31 -5.31 -1.83 -2.67
CA GLY A 31 -5.08 -2.55 -3.92
C GLY A 31 -3.67 -3.10 -4.04
N VAL A 32 -3.22 -3.20 -5.26
CA VAL A 32 -1.87 -3.68 -5.59
C VAL A 32 -1.11 -2.60 -6.35
N ARG A 33 -0.05 -2.07 -5.73
CA ARG A 33 0.81 -1.07 -6.37
C ARG A 33 1.32 -1.52 -7.71
N CYS A 34 1.16 -0.66 -8.71
CA CYS A 34 1.58 -0.91 -10.08
C CYS A 34 2.29 0.31 -10.67
N LEU A 35 3.45 0.08 -11.28
CA LEU A 35 4.15 1.04 -12.13
C LEU A 35 3.92 0.63 -13.57
N ILE A 36 3.45 1.54 -14.42
CA ILE A 36 3.25 1.26 -15.85
C ILE A 36 4.16 2.19 -16.65
N GLN A 37 4.88 1.60 -17.60
CA GLN A 37 5.85 2.30 -18.45
C GLN A 37 5.98 1.62 -19.81
N TYR A 38 6.48 2.37 -20.79
CA TYR A 38 6.85 1.84 -22.09
C TYR A 38 8.29 1.35 -22.06
N GLU A 39 8.58 0.16 -22.57
CA GLU A 39 9.95 -0.37 -22.63
C GLU A 39 10.29 -0.91 -24.00
N VAL A 40 11.57 -0.82 -24.36
CA VAL A 40 12.13 -1.39 -25.57
C VAL A 40 12.99 -2.59 -25.20
N PHE A 41 12.61 -3.75 -25.66
CA PHE A 41 13.33 -5.02 -25.50
C PHE A 41 13.96 -5.44 -26.85
N PRO A 42 14.93 -6.37 -26.84
CA PRO A 42 15.32 -7.06 -28.05
C PRO A 42 14.10 -7.69 -28.75
N ILE A 43 14.13 -7.73 -30.09
CA ILE A 43 13.01 -8.31 -30.88
C ILE A 43 12.70 -9.74 -30.44
N SER A 44 13.73 -10.53 -30.10
CA SER A 44 13.56 -11.88 -29.55
C SER A 44 12.81 -11.96 -28.21
N GLN A 45 12.68 -10.82 -27.51
CA GLN A 45 11.97 -10.70 -26.22
C GLN A 45 10.67 -9.89 -26.35
N GLY A 46 10.14 -9.72 -27.55
CA GLY A 46 8.84 -9.07 -27.82
C GLY A 46 8.91 -7.62 -28.25
N GLY A 47 10.12 -7.05 -28.49
CA GLY A 47 10.25 -5.68 -29.00
C GLY A 47 9.77 -4.61 -28.02
N ALA A 48 9.28 -3.49 -28.56
CA ALA A 48 8.78 -2.38 -27.74
C ALA A 48 7.34 -2.62 -27.27
N ARG A 49 7.09 -2.44 -25.97
CA ARG A 49 5.76 -2.68 -25.38
C ARG A 49 5.52 -1.93 -24.07
N ILE A 50 4.26 -1.74 -23.71
CA ILE A 50 3.87 -1.23 -22.40
C ILE A 50 3.94 -2.38 -21.41
N VAL A 51 4.60 -2.13 -20.27
CA VAL A 51 4.78 -3.10 -19.18
C VAL A 51 4.23 -2.55 -17.87
N ALA A 52 3.67 -3.44 -17.06
CA ALA A 52 3.09 -3.14 -15.77
C ALA A 52 3.86 -3.92 -14.69
N TYR A 53 4.51 -3.23 -13.77
CA TYR A 53 5.35 -3.84 -12.75
C TYR A 53 4.81 -3.67 -11.36
N SER A 54 4.97 -4.69 -10.54
CA SER A 54 4.80 -4.59 -9.10
C SER A 54 5.89 -3.73 -8.46
N ARG A 55 5.69 -3.35 -7.20
CA ARG A 55 6.70 -2.64 -6.41
C ARG A 55 8.07 -3.33 -6.37
N THR A 56 8.13 -4.63 -6.56
CA THR A 56 9.35 -5.45 -6.53
C THR A 56 9.88 -5.80 -7.92
N GLY A 57 9.29 -5.24 -8.98
CA GLY A 57 9.72 -5.46 -10.36
C GLY A 57 9.16 -6.70 -11.03
N LYS A 58 8.20 -7.40 -10.41
CA LYS A 58 7.52 -8.51 -11.07
C LYS A 58 6.46 -7.99 -12.02
N GLU A 59 6.46 -8.43 -13.28
CA GLU A 59 5.48 -8.03 -14.28
C GLU A 59 4.09 -8.61 -13.99
N PHE A 60 3.06 -7.78 -14.18
CA PHE A 60 1.66 -8.19 -14.18
C PHE A 60 1.20 -8.54 -15.60
N MET A 61 0.74 -9.77 -15.78
CA MET A 61 0.37 -10.32 -17.09
C MET A 61 -1.12 -10.24 -17.38
N ASN A 62 -1.96 -9.92 -16.38
CA ASN A 62 -3.41 -9.95 -16.51
C ASN A 62 -4.04 -8.53 -16.46
N VAL A 63 -3.40 -7.57 -17.13
CA VAL A 63 -3.82 -6.15 -17.17
C VAL A 63 -3.73 -5.54 -18.57
N ASP A 64 -3.90 -6.35 -19.61
CA ASP A 64 -3.72 -5.90 -20.99
C ASP A 64 -4.74 -4.85 -21.42
N HIS A 65 -5.97 -4.91 -20.91
CA HIS A 65 -6.99 -3.89 -21.13
C HIS A 65 -6.54 -2.50 -20.66
N ILE A 66 -5.86 -2.43 -19.51
CA ILE A 66 -5.29 -1.18 -18.98
C ILE A 66 -4.14 -0.69 -19.86
N LYS A 67 -3.24 -1.61 -20.26
CA LYS A 67 -2.12 -1.27 -21.16
C LYS A 67 -2.64 -0.71 -22.49
N ASN A 68 -3.69 -1.31 -23.05
CA ASN A 68 -4.30 -0.89 -24.30
C ASN A 68 -4.90 0.53 -24.19
N ASP A 69 -5.55 0.84 -23.09
CA ASP A 69 -6.11 2.16 -22.82
C ASP A 69 -5.03 3.26 -22.66
N LEU A 70 -3.79 2.87 -22.37
CA LEU A 70 -2.66 3.78 -22.19
C LEU A 70 -1.76 3.93 -23.44
N VAL A 71 -2.08 3.28 -24.56
CA VAL A 71 -1.24 3.30 -25.78
C VAL A 71 -0.97 4.73 -26.23
N HIS A 72 -2.00 5.56 -26.41
CA HIS A 72 -1.86 6.94 -26.88
C HIS A 72 -1.00 7.82 -25.95
N LEU A 73 -1.10 7.60 -24.63
CA LEU A 73 -0.24 8.31 -23.69
C LEU A 73 1.24 7.95 -23.91
N PHE A 74 1.56 6.67 -24.04
CA PHE A 74 2.95 6.22 -24.19
C PHE A 74 3.50 6.46 -25.60
N GLU A 75 2.66 6.61 -26.61
CA GLU A 75 3.08 7.11 -27.93
C GLU A 75 3.51 8.58 -27.86
N ALA A 76 2.76 9.41 -27.12
CA ALA A 76 3.09 10.82 -26.91
C ALA A 76 4.22 11.03 -25.91
N CYS A 77 4.28 10.22 -24.85
CA CYS A 77 5.18 10.39 -23.70
C CYS A 77 5.87 9.07 -23.30
N PRO A 78 6.75 8.48 -24.16
CA PRO A 78 7.36 7.18 -23.92
C PRO A 78 8.34 7.14 -22.73
N TRP A 79 8.69 8.31 -22.20
CA TRP A 79 9.60 8.46 -21.05
C TRP A 79 8.88 8.48 -19.70
N ILE A 80 7.55 8.59 -19.69
CA ILE A 80 6.79 8.64 -18.44
C ILE A 80 6.70 7.28 -17.77
N VAL A 81 6.67 7.26 -16.45
CA VAL A 81 6.35 6.10 -15.61
C VAL A 81 5.17 6.48 -14.74
N LEU A 82 4.03 5.90 -15.01
CA LEU A 82 2.84 6.08 -14.18
C LEU A 82 2.97 5.28 -12.89
N ASP A 83 2.56 5.89 -11.79
CA ASP A 83 2.56 5.31 -10.47
C ASP A 83 1.14 5.28 -9.91
N GLY A 84 0.61 4.08 -9.68
CA GLY A 84 -0.79 3.90 -9.32
C GLY A 84 -1.05 2.61 -8.58
N GLU A 85 -2.33 2.32 -8.42
CA GLU A 85 -2.85 1.13 -7.74
C GLU A 85 -3.80 0.37 -8.65
N LEU A 86 -3.61 -0.94 -8.79
CA LEU A 86 -4.61 -1.84 -9.36
C LEU A 86 -5.68 -2.05 -8.29
N TYR A 87 -6.87 -1.53 -8.54
CA TYR A 87 -7.93 -1.44 -7.55
C TYR A 87 -9.30 -1.38 -8.21
N ASN A 88 -10.34 -1.71 -7.48
CA ASN A 88 -11.73 -1.38 -7.79
C ASN A 88 -12.50 -1.19 -6.48
N HIS A 89 -13.17 -0.06 -6.34
CA HIS A 89 -13.87 0.28 -5.09
C HIS A 89 -15.03 -0.69 -4.78
N ASN A 90 -15.63 -1.31 -5.78
CA ASN A 90 -16.65 -2.35 -5.60
C ASN A 90 -16.07 -3.64 -4.99
N LEU A 91 -14.74 -3.81 -5.04
CA LEU A 91 -14.01 -4.91 -4.41
C LEU A 91 -13.29 -4.52 -3.12
N ARG A 92 -13.56 -3.33 -2.54
CA ARG A 92 -12.88 -2.83 -1.33
C ARG A 92 -12.90 -3.81 -0.16
N ASP A 93 -13.99 -4.56 -0.02
CA ASP A 93 -14.14 -5.59 1.02
C ASP A 93 -13.69 -6.98 0.55
N ASN A 94 -13.02 -7.08 -0.61
CA ASN A 94 -12.57 -8.34 -1.20
C ASN A 94 -11.17 -8.23 -1.83
N PHE A 95 -10.19 -7.85 -1.00
CA PHE A 95 -8.81 -7.72 -1.43
C PHE A 95 -8.22 -9.00 -2.04
N GLU A 96 -8.66 -10.17 -1.57
CA GLU A 96 -8.22 -11.47 -2.12
C GLU A 96 -8.64 -11.63 -3.58
N LYS A 97 -9.81 -11.13 -3.96
CA LYS A 97 -10.26 -11.13 -5.37
C LYS A 97 -9.34 -10.27 -6.23
N ILE A 98 -8.96 -9.07 -5.75
CA ILE A 98 -8.00 -8.20 -6.44
C ILE A 98 -6.67 -8.95 -6.65
N ILE A 99 -6.13 -9.55 -5.59
CA ILE A 99 -4.88 -10.33 -5.66
C ILE A 99 -4.99 -11.49 -6.64
N SER A 100 -6.09 -12.24 -6.62
CA SER A 100 -6.30 -13.38 -7.51
C SER A 100 -6.31 -12.99 -8.98
N LEU A 101 -6.89 -11.83 -9.31
CA LEU A 101 -6.94 -11.31 -10.67
C LEU A 101 -5.56 -10.83 -11.16
N VAL A 102 -4.83 -10.04 -10.34
CA VAL A 102 -3.59 -9.39 -10.80
C VAL A 102 -2.37 -10.31 -10.77
N ARG A 103 -2.35 -11.34 -9.94
CA ARG A 103 -1.18 -12.24 -9.79
C ARG A 103 -1.11 -13.38 -10.82
N LYS A 104 -2.09 -13.53 -11.69
CA LYS A 104 -2.09 -14.54 -12.77
C LYS A 104 -0.88 -14.31 -13.70
N GLN A 105 0.04 -15.27 -13.75
CA GLN A 105 1.24 -15.20 -14.59
C GLN A 105 1.02 -15.78 -15.97
N LYS A 106 0.08 -16.71 -16.13
CA LYS A 106 -0.36 -17.31 -17.37
C LYS A 106 -1.89 -17.19 -17.47
N PRO A 107 -2.43 -15.98 -17.68
CA PRO A 107 -3.87 -15.77 -17.69
C PRO A 107 -4.49 -16.44 -18.92
N THR A 108 -5.61 -17.13 -18.71
CA THR A 108 -6.46 -17.65 -19.76
C THR A 108 -7.28 -16.53 -20.41
N TYR A 109 -8.08 -16.86 -21.41
CA TYR A 109 -9.02 -15.90 -22.00
C TYR A 109 -10.06 -15.43 -20.98
N GLU A 110 -10.60 -16.35 -20.20
CA GLU A 110 -11.57 -16.08 -19.12
C GLU A 110 -10.96 -15.19 -18.03
N ASP A 111 -9.71 -15.45 -17.63
CA ASP A 111 -8.99 -14.62 -16.66
C ASP A 111 -8.84 -13.16 -17.15
N ARG A 112 -8.55 -12.96 -18.45
CA ARG A 112 -8.44 -11.63 -19.08
C ARG A 112 -9.79 -10.95 -19.17
N ALA A 113 -10.84 -11.67 -19.53
CA ALA A 113 -12.21 -11.18 -19.58
C ALA A 113 -12.68 -10.74 -18.18
N GLU A 114 -12.42 -11.53 -17.16
CA GLU A 114 -12.75 -11.20 -15.78
C GLU A 114 -11.96 -9.97 -15.27
N ALA A 115 -10.65 -9.90 -15.56
CA ALA A 115 -9.83 -8.75 -15.20
C ALA A 115 -10.32 -7.46 -15.87
N ARG A 116 -10.76 -7.53 -17.12
CA ARG A 116 -11.32 -6.39 -17.87
C ARG A 116 -12.59 -5.84 -17.20
N ILE A 117 -13.40 -6.67 -16.57
CA ILE A 117 -14.63 -6.25 -15.88
C ILE A 117 -14.30 -5.62 -14.53
N TRP A 118 -13.34 -6.17 -13.79
CA TRP A 118 -13.15 -5.86 -12.40
C TRP A 118 -11.94 -4.99 -12.09
N MET A 119 -10.88 -5.01 -12.92
CA MET A 119 -9.65 -4.30 -12.58
C MET A 119 -9.59 -2.93 -13.24
N GLN A 120 -9.29 -1.93 -12.42
CA GLN A 120 -8.98 -0.58 -12.82
C GLN A 120 -7.58 -0.20 -12.35
N TYR A 121 -6.97 0.74 -13.04
CA TYR A 121 -5.70 1.35 -12.65
C TYR A 121 -5.96 2.78 -12.18
N HIS A 122 -5.73 3.01 -10.90
CA HIS A 122 -5.90 4.30 -10.26
C HIS A 122 -4.56 5.02 -10.15
N VAL A 123 -4.33 5.98 -11.02
CA VAL A 123 -3.10 6.76 -11.09
C VAL A 123 -3.13 7.86 -10.04
N TYR A 124 -2.08 7.97 -9.23
CA TYR A 124 -1.96 9.00 -8.22
C TYR A 124 -0.66 9.82 -8.29
N ASP A 125 0.30 9.40 -9.11
CA ASP A 125 1.55 10.12 -9.37
C ASP A 125 2.22 9.63 -10.65
N TYR A 126 3.31 10.27 -11.06
CA TYR A 126 4.20 9.79 -12.11
C TYR A 126 5.65 10.24 -11.86
N THR A 127 6.57 9.62 -12.58
CA THR A 127 7.98 10.01 -12.65
C THR A 127 8.50 9.77 -14.07
N GLY A 128 9.74 10.15 -14.35
CA GLY A 128 10.41 9.84 -15.60
C GLY A 128 11.31 8.62 -15.49
N LYS A 129 11.63 7.99 -16.62
CA LYS A 129 12.62 6.92 -16.71
C LYS A 129 14.04 7.44 -16.46
N ASP A 130 14.34 8.59 -17.04
CA ASP A 130 15.59 9.29 -16.85
C ASP A 130 15.42 10.25 -15.68
N TYR A 131 16.20 10.05 -14.64
CA TYR A 131 16.13 10.82 -13.39
C TYR A 131 16.24 12.34 -13.60
N GLY A 132 16.68 12.82 -14.78
CA GLY A 132 16.85 14.25 -15.09
C GLY A 132 15.60 14.96 -15.62
N SER A 133 14.69 14.29 -16.32
CA SER A 133 13.59 14.96 -17.06
C SER A 133 12.49 15.54 -16.18
N PHE A 134 12.37 15.08 -14.93
CA PHE A 134 11.34 15.50 -13.96
C PHE A 134 11.94 15.81 -12.58
N GLU A 135 13.27 15.88 -12.49
CA GLU A 135 13.97 16.33 -11.28
C GLU A 135 13.52 17.75 -10.94
N GLY A 136 13.02 17.91 -9.73
CA GLY A 136 12.59 19.22 -9.23
C GLY A 136 11.10 19.53 -9.34
N LEU A 137 10.31 18.80 -10.16
CA LEU A 137 8.86 19.02 -10.20
C LEU A 137 8.22 18.67 -8.86
N GLY A 138 7.55 19.63 -8.22
CA GLY A 138 6.73 19.42 -7.05
C GLY A 138 5.55 18.50 -7.34
N TYR A 139 4.92 17.99 -6.30
CA TYR A 139 3.72 17.13 -6.48
C TYR A 139 2.58 17.90 -7.17
N ARG A 140 2.45 19.20 -6.91
CA ARG A 140 1.47 20.05 -7.57
C ARG A 140 1.58 20.01 -9.09
N ASP A 141 2.78 20.27 -9.60
CA ASP A 141 3.00 20.32 -11.05
C ASP A 141 2.76 18.95 -11.70
N ARG A 142 3.17 17.87 -11.00
CA ARG A 142 2.88 16.49 -11.47
C ARG A 142 1.39 16.19 -11.46
N LEU A 143 0.64 16.65 -10.46
CA LEU A 143 -0.81 16.48 -10.41
C LEU A 143 -1.51 17.25 -11.52
N ASP A 144 -1.11 18.52 -11.75
CA ASP A 144 -1.67 19.35 -12.79
C ASP A 144 -1.43 18.72 -14.17
N ASN A 145 -0.23 18.22 -14.45
CA ASN A 145 0.10 17.50 -15.68
C ASN A 145 -0.73 16.22 -15.86
N LEU A 146 -0.92 15.43 -14.81
CA LEU A 146 -1.77 14.23 -14.86
C LEU A 146 -3.22 14.58 -15.18
N THR A 147 -3.79 15.59 -14.53
CA THR A 147 -5.20 15.96 -14.69
C THR A 147 -5.50 16.66 -16.02
N CYS A 148 -4.49 17.29 -16.62
CA CYS A 148 -4.59 17.87 -17.97
C CYS A 148 -4.44 16.82 -19.09
N SER A 149 -3.99 15.61 -18.78
CA SER A 149 -3.88 14.54 -19.76
C SER A 149 -5.22 13.82 -19.93
N ASP A 150 -5.60 13.52 -21.18
CA ASP A 150 -6.85 12.82 -21.49
C ASP A 150 -6.68 11.30 -21.34
N MET A 151 -6.33 10.85 -20.12
CA MET A 151 -6.11 9.42 -19.82
C MET A 151 -7.31 8.73 -19.18
N TYR A 152 -8.41 9.45 -18.95
CA TYR A 152 -9.56 8.85 -18.26
C TYR A 152 -10.29 7.88 -19.19
N THR A 153 -10.32 6.61 -18.79
CA THR A 153 -11.05 5.54 -19.48
C THR A 153 -11.81 4.70 -18.42
N PRO A 154 -12.67 3.78 -18.82
CA PRO A 154 -13.31 2.86 -17.87
C PRO A 154 -12.31 2.05 -17.01
N SER A 155 -11.09 1.81 -17.54
CA SER A 155 -10.06 1.04 -16.85
C SER A 155 -8.94 1.87 -16.21
N VAL A 156 -8.84 3.16 -16.55
CA VAL A 156 -7.82 4.08 -16.01
C VAL A 156 -8.49 5.30 -15.37
N CYS A 157 -8.24 5.50 -14.08
CA CYS A 157 -8.84 6.56 -13.28
C CYS A 157 -7.75 7.39 -12.59
N TYR A 158 -8.02 8.67 -12.32
CA TYR A 158 -7.19 9.46 -11.43
C TYR A 158 -7.65 9.32 -9.99
N VAL A 159 -6.70 9.27 -9.06
CA VAL A 159 -7.02 9.38 -7.64
C VAL A 159 -7.23 10.85 -7.29
N GLU A 160 -8.43 11.20 -6.83
CA GLU A 160 -8.76 12.55 -6.37
C GLU A 160 -7.74 13.03 -5.34
N SER A 161 -7.15 14.20 -5.58
CA SER A 161 -6.21 14.86 -4.69
C SER A 161 -6.75 16.18 -4.22
N LYS A 162 -7.08 16.29 -2.94
CA LYS A 162 -7.65 17.51 -2.36
C LYS A 162 -6.61 18.28 -1.58
N ARG A 163 -6.40 19.54 -1.97
CA ARG A 163 -5.56 20.48 -1.20
C ARG A 163 -6.18 20.76 0.17
N VAL A 164 -5.37 20.67 1.22
CA VAL A 164 -5.73 21.00 2.60
C VAL A 164 -4.75 22.02 3.18
N LYS A 165 -5.21 22.85 4.12
CA LYS A 165 -4.43 23.97 4.68
C LYS A 165 -4.19 23.85 6.19
N SER A 166 -4.62 22.76 6.81
CA SER A 166 -4.45 22.54 8.24
C SER A 166 -4.59 21.06 8.61
N MET A 167 -4.08 20.70 9.78
CA MET A 167 -4.27 19.35 10.33
C MET A 167 -5.75 19.03 10.58
N LYS A 168 -6.57 20.03 10.95
CA LYS A 168 -8.02 19.84 11.09
C LYS A 168 -8.64 19.42 9.75
N ALA A 169 -8.34 20.15 8.68
CA ALA A 169 -8.86 19.82 7.34
C ALA A 169 -8.36 18.43 6.85
N ALA A 170 -7.13 18.05 7.20
CA ALA A 170 -6.60 16.72 6.92
C ALA A 170 -7.34 15.62 7.70
N ASN A 171 -7.64 15.85 8.99
CA ASN A 171 -8.43 14.91 9.80
C ASN A 171 -9.87 14.78 9.27
N ASP A 172 -10.51 15.91 8.89
CA ASP A 172 -11.86 15.91 8.31
C ASP A 172 -11.89 15.15 6.96
N PHE A 173 -10.85 15.28 6.14
CA PHE A 173 -10.71 14.49 4.91
C PHE A 173 -10.57 13.01 5.23
N HIS A 174 -9.69 12.66 6.17
CA HIS A 174 -9.44 11.29 6.58
C HIS A 174 -10.71 10.60 7.10
N ALA A 175 -11.48 11.27 7.97
CA ALA A 175 -12.75 10.74 8.47
C ALA A 175 -13.76 10.47 7.35
N ARG A 176 -13.88 11.40 6.36
CA ARG A 176 -14.74 11.18 5.19
C ARG A 176 -14.27 10.02 4.31
N THR A 177 -12.96 9.83 4.20
CA THR A 177 -12.36 8.74 3.42
C THR A 177 -12.66 7.39 4.06
N LEU A 178 -12.53 7.29 5.38
CA LEU A 178 -12.90 6.08 6.13
C LEU A 178 -14.41 5.79 6.01
N ALA A 179 -15.26 6.82 6.13
CA ALA A 179 -16.72 6.68 5.97
C ALA A 179 -17.12 6.17 4.57
N LYS A 180 -16.31 6.43 3.54
CA LYS A 180 -16.48 5.88 2.19
C LYS A 180 -15.93 4.46 2.02
N GLY A 181 -15.35 3.85 3.05
CA GLY A 181 -14.81 2.48 3.01
C GLY A 181 -13.40 2.36 2.43
N TYR A 182 -12.62 3.43 2.40
CA TYR A 182 -11.20 3.35 2.05
C TYR A 182 -10.35 2.95 3.27
N GLU A 183 -9.17 2.40 3.02
CA GLU A 183 -8.23 1.93 4.05
C GLU A 183 -7.70 3.07 4.95
N GLY A 184 -7.84 4.29 4.54
CA GLY A 184 -7.30 5.47 5.18
C GLY A 184 -7.01 6.56 4.16
N SER A 185 -6.02 7.40 4.46
CA SER A 185 -5.62 8.48 3.56
C SER A 185 -4.11 8.53 3.35
N ILE A 186 -3.72 9.15 2.27
CA ILE A 186 -2.34 9.53 1.97
C ILE A 186 -2.25 11.05 2.04
N LEU A 187 -1.27 11.56 2.77
CA LEU A 187 -0.88 12.96 2.76
C LEU A 187 0.36 13.13 1.88
N ARG A 188 0.31 14.09 0.97
CA ARG A 188 1.42 14.47 0.10
C ARG A 188 1.81 15.91 0.34
N THR A 189 3.10 16.17 0.50
CA THR A 189 3.66 17.52 0.45
C THR A 189 4.13 17.82 -0.97
N ASP A 190 4.21 19.11 -1.29
CA ASP A 190 4.65 19.57 -2.61
C ASP A 190 6.17 19.45 -2.74
N THR A 191 6.63 18.22 -2.97
CA THR A 191 8.04 17.85 -3.09
C THR A 191 8.28 17.01 -4.34
N PRO A 192 9.51 16.99 -4.86
CA PRO A 192 9.88 16.12 -5.97
C PRO A 192 9.61 14.65 -5.69
N TYR A 193 9.40 13.87 -6.77
CA TYR A 193 9.26 12.42 -6.68
C TYR A 193 10.58 11.80 -6.21
N LYS A 194 10.54 11.05 -5.11
CA LYS A 194 11.72 10.39 -4.55
C LYS A 194 11.62 8.87 -4.73
N HIS A 195 12.62 8.28 -5.38
CA HIS A 195 12.72 6.82 -5.56
C HIS A 195 13.11 6.15 -4.24
N GLY A 196 12.09 5.76 -3.46
CA GLY A 196 12.23 5.15 -2.15
C GLY A 196 11.39 5.84 -1.08
N ARG A 197 11.76 5.66 0.19
CA ARG A 197 10.97 6.19 1.31
C ARG A 197 11.14 7.70 1.47
N SER A 198 10.02 8.42 1.54
CA SER A 198 10.00 9.88 1.60
C SER A 198 8.93 10.39 2.56
N PHE A 199 9.23 11.47 3.28
CA PHE A 199 8.23 12.26 4.02
C PHE A 199 7.35 13.13 3.12
N GLY A 200 7.72 13.28 1.83
CA GLY A 200 6.83 13.85 0.82
C GLY A 200 5.57 13.02 0.57
N LEU A 201 5.55 11.78 1.09
CA LEU A 201 4.42 10.86 1.04
C LEU A 201 4.23 10.22 2.41
N MET A 202 3.10 10.47 3.06
CA MET A 202 2.81 9.95 4.39
C MET A 202 1.46 9.25 4.43
N LYS A 203 1.40 8.06 5.04
CA LYS A 203 0.18 7.31 5.23
C LYS A 203 -0.50 7.67 6.53
N PHE A 204 -1.74 8.03 6.44
CA PHE A 204 -2.64 8.30 7.55
C PHE A 204 -3.61 7.12 7.68
N LYS A 205 -3.37 6.29 8.68
CA LYS A 205 -4.17 5.12 9.03
C LYS A 205 -4.46 5.16 10.52
N ASP A 206 -5.68 4.84 10.87
CA ASP A 206 -6.03 4.56 12.25
C ASP A 206 -5.77 3.08 12.55
N PHE A 207 -5.21 2.83 13.73
CA PHE A 207 -5.10 1.50 14.29
C PHE A 207 -5.99 1.48 15.54
N SER A 208 -6.81 0.46 15.63
CA SER A 208 -7.60 0.20 16.83
C SER A 208 -6.79 -0.64 17.80
N ASP A 209 -6.94 -0.38 19.09
CA ASP A 209 -6.44 -1.24 20.15
C ASP A 209 -7.58 -2.18 20.60
N LYS A 210 -7.26 -3.44 20.85
CA LYS A 210 -8.13 -4.42 21.49
C LYS A 210 -7.31 -5.31 22.41
N GLU A 211 -7.97 -6.04 23.27
CA GLU A 211 -7.33 -7.00 24.17
C GLU A 211 -7.70 -8.42 23.76
N ALA A 212 -6.77 -9.32 24.02
CA ALA A 212 -6.94 -10.75 23.82
C ALA A 212 -6.04 -11.54 24.77
N THR A 213 -6.35 -12.79 25.01
CA THR A 213 -5.56 -13.70 25.82
C THR A 213 -4.47 -14.34 24.99
N ILE A 214 -3.24 -14.40 25.47
CA ILE A 214 -2.15 -15.14 24.84
C ILE A 214 -2.35 -16.61 25.16
N ILE A 215 -2.60 -17.42 24.14
CA ILE A 215 -2.86 -18.87 24.28
C ILE A 215 -1.70 -19.74 23.76
N GLY A 216 -0.71 -19.12 23.09
CA GLY A 216 0.44 -19.84 22.54
C GLY A 216 1.42 -18.91 21.88
N TYR A 217 2.40 -19.46 21.20
CA TYR A 217 3.42 -18.71 20.48
C TYR A 217 4.06 -19.54 19.35
N ASP A 218 4.67 -18.83 18.41
CA ASP A 218 5.56 -19.42 17.39
C ASP A 218 6.97 -18.85 17.55
N VAL A 219 7.97 -19.68 17.37
CA VAL A 219 9.39 -19.28 17.36
C VAL A 219 9.74 -18.63 16.03
N GLY A 220 10.61 -17.65 16.06
CA GLY A 220 11.11 -16.97 14.88
C GLY A 220 11.91 -17.91 13.98
N GLN A 221 11.85 -17.70 12.66
CA GLN A 221 12.54 -18.49 11.65
C GLN A 221 13.66 -17.70 10.96
N GLY A 222 14.64 -18.42 10.40
CA GLY A 222 15.77 -17.85 9.69
C GLY A 222 16.60 -16.93 10.58
N LYS A 223 16.74 -15.68 10.22
CA LYS A 223 17.50 -14.67 11.01
C LYS A 223 16.92 -14.41 12.41
N ARG A 224 15.67 -14.83 12.68
CA ARG A 224 14.98 -14.71 13.97
C ARG A 224 14.98 -15.99 14.79
N THR A 225 15.71 -17.03 14.40
CA THR A 225 15.85 -18.25 15.19
C THR A 225 16.32 -17.92 16.61
N GLY A 226 15.71 -18.54 17.62
CA GLY A 226 15.98 -18.24 19.03
C GLY A 226 15.31 -16.99 19.60
N THR A 227 14.36 -16.42 18.86
CA THR A 227 13.53 -15.29 19.34
C THR A 227 12.05 -15.59 19.18
N LEU A 228 11.19 -14.82 19.83
CA LEU A 228 9.75 -14.90 19.60
C LEU A 228 9.42 -14.46 18.17
N GLY A 229 8.72 -15.30 17.42
CA GLY A 229 8.19 -14.98 16.10
C GLY A 229 6.86 -14.22 16.19
N LYS A 230 5.89 -14.81 16.89
CA LYS A 230 4.59 -14.21 17.19
C LYS A 230 3.94 -14.90 18.39
N PHE A 231 3.05 -14.19 19.07
CA PHE A 231 2.08 -14.80 19.96
C PHE A 231 0.90 -15.38 19.16
N VAL A 232 0.30 -16.45 19.64
CA VAL A 232 -1.03 -16.89 19.27
C VAL A 232 -1.98 -16.35 20.33
N MET A 233 -2.95 -15.55 19.91
CA MET A 233 -3.87 -14.88 20.81
C MET A 233 -5.31 -15.27 20.47
N GLN A 234 -6.19 -15.27 21.48
CA GLN A 234 -7.62 -15.50 21.34
C GLN A 234 -8.39 -14.33 21.93
N ASP A 235 -9.30 -13.74 21.14
CA ASP A 235 -10.18 -12.67 21.62
C ASP A 235 -11.38 -13.20 22.38
N ASP A 236 -12.21 -12.27 22.90
CA ASP A 236 -13.39 -12.62 23.70
C ASP A 236 -14.52 -13.29 22.89
N ASP A 237 -14.44 -13.20 21.56
CA ASP A 237 -15.34 -13.88 20.62
C ASP A 237 -14.82 -15.29 20.26
N GLY A 238 -13.70 -15.74 20.84
CA GLY A 238 -13.07 -17.03 20.57
C GLY A 238 -12.23 -17.08 19.28
N VAL A 239 -11.99 -15.94 18.64
CA VAL A 239 -11.22 -15.87 17.39
C VAL A 239 -9.73 -15.96 17.69
N GLU A 240 -9.07 -16.98 17.16
CA GLU A 240 -7.63 -17.16 17.25
C GLU A 240 -6.89 -16.46 16.10
N PHE A 241 -5.76 -15.82 16.44
CA PHE A 241 -4.93 -15.12 15.45
C PHE A 241 -3.47 -15.02 15.89
N GLY A 242 -2.57 -14.97 14.91
CA GLY A 242 -1.15 -14.73 15.16
C GLY A 242 -0.86 -13.24 15.31
N CYS A 243 -0.21 -12.86 16.40
CA CYS A 243 0.10 -11.47 16.77
C CYS A 243 1.61 -11.26 16.95
N PRO A 244 2.32 -10.84 15.89
CA PRO A 244 3.75 -10.50 16.02
C PRO A 244 3.99 -9.36 16.98
N PRO A 245 5.17 -9.28 17.62
CA PRO A 245 5.58 -8.14 18.43
C PRO A 245 5.57 -6.85 17.60
N GLY A 246 5.07 -5.76 18.21
CA GLY A 246 5.00 -4.45 17.59
C GLY A 246 6.38 -3.77 17.48
N LYS A 247 6.37 -2.50 17.05
CA LYS A 247 7.60 -1.69 17.04
C LYS A 247 8.03 -1.40 18.47
N GLY A 248 9.33 -1.46 18.71
CA GLY A 248 9.93 -1.20 20.02
C GLY A 248 10.62 -2.42 20.63
N TYR A 249 10.33 -3.62 20.13
CA TYR A 249 11.01 -4.84 20.56
C TYR A 249 12.22 -5.12 19.64
N ASN A 250 13.41 -5.15 20.24
CA ASN A 250 14.64 -5.56 19.56
C ASN A 250 14.86 -7.07 19.68
N TYR A 251 15.89 -7.61 19.02
CA TYR A 251 16.19 -9.06 19.07
C TYR A 251 16.44 -9.61 20.48
N LYS A 252 17.07 -8.80 21.35
CA LYS A 252 17.34 -9.15 22.73
C LYS A 252 16.04 -9.27 23.54
N ASP A 253 15.13 -8.32 23.34
CA ASP A 253 13.81 -8.33 23.97
C ASP A 253 13.02 -9.56 23.54
N LEU A 254 13.03 -9.89 22.25
CA LEU A 254 12.31 -11.04 21.71
C LEU A 254 12.89 -12.39 22.17
N ALA A 255 14.20 -12.48 22.34
CA ALA A 255 14.85 -13.65 22.92
C ALA A 255 14.50 -13.78 24.41
N ASN A 256 14.50 -12.69 25.16
CA ASN A 256 14.12 -12.66 26.55
C ASN A 256 12.65 -13.06 26.78
N ILE A 257 11.74 -12.55 25.93
CA ILE A 257 10.33 -12.96 25.96
C ILE A 257 10.20 -14.47 25.71
N LEU A 258 10.92 -15.01 24.73
CA LEU A 258 10.87 -16.44 24.43
C LEU A 258 11.40 -17.29 25.60
N ASN A 259 12.48 -16.86 26.24
CA ASN A 259 13.06 -17.57 27.39
C ASN A 259 12.13 -17.57 28.63
N ASN A 260 11.28 -16.57 28.74
CA ASN A 260 10.32 -16.42 29.83
C ASN A 260 8.87 -16.54 29.35
N ILE A 261 8.63 -17.34 28.32
CA ILE A 261 7.35 -17.39 27.60
C ILE A 261 6.18 -17.81 28.50
N GLU A 262 6.43 -18.65 29.49
CA GLU A 262 5.43 -19.09 30.47
C GLU A 262 4.81 -17.92 31.28
N GLU A 263 5.54 -16.82 31.42
CA GLU A 263 5.02 -15.61 32.07
C GLU A 263 3.99 -14.87 31.22
N TYR A 264 3.93 -15.19 29.94
CA TYR A 264 3.03 -14.55 28.96
C TYR A 264 1.79 -15.39 28.67
N ILE A 265 1.92 -16.73 28.70
CA ILE A 265 0.80 -17.64 28.41
C ILE A 265 -0.32 -17.46 29.44
N GLY A 266 -1.56 -17.39 28.97
CA GLY A 266 -2.75 -17.15 29.78
C GLY A 266 -2.96 -15.68 30.20
N LYS A 267 -2.01 -14.78 29.90
CA LYS A 267 -2.16 -13.35 30.24
C LYS A 267 -2.94 -12.59 29.19
N ARG A 268 -3.67 -11.58 29.65
CA ARG A 268 -4.32 -10.58 28.78
C ARG A 268 -3.26 -9.62 28.24
N ALA A 269 -3.36 -9.30 26.96
CA ALA A 269 -2.47 -8.36 26.30
C ALA A 269 -3.24 -7.41 25.38
N THR A 270 -2.78 -6.17 25.32
CA THR A 270 -3.24 -5.20 24.32
C THR A 270 -2.49 -5.43 23.02
N PHE A 271 -3.22 -5.45 21.92
CA PHE A 271 -2.69 -5.44 20.58
C PHE A 271 -3.33 -4.35 19.74
N THR A 272 -2.60 -3.88 18.73
CA THR A 272 -3.13 -2.96 17.73
C THR A 272 -3.50 -3.75 16.48
N TYR A 273 -4.55 -3.37 15.80
CA TYR A 273 -4.93 -3.97 14.51
C TYR A 273 -5.49 -2.90 13.57
N PHE A 274 -5.54 -3.22 12.29
CA PHE A 274 -6.06 -2.29 11.30
C PHE A 274 -7.57 -2.43 11.14
N GLU A 275 -8.05 -3.64 10.85
CA GLU A 275 -9.47 -3.97 10.66
C GLU A 275 -9.69 -5.47 10.89
N ARG A 276 -10.95 -5.90 10.93
CA ARG A 276 -11.29 -7.33 10.91
C ARG A 276 -11.36 -7.84 9.47
N THR A 277 -10.92 -9.07 9.24
CA THR A 277 -11.12 -9.79 7.99
C THR A 277 -12.56 -10.27 7.86
N LYS A 278 -12.97 -10.71 6.66
CA LYS A 278 -14.30 -11.34 6.46
C LYS A 278 -14.53 -12.58 7.31
N THR A 279 -13.45 -13.29 7.65
CA THR A 279 -13.49 -14.46 8.53
C THR A 279 -13.50 -14.09 10.02
N GLY A 280 -13.62 -12.80 10.35
CA GLY A 280 -13.65 -12.29 11.73
C GLY A 280 -12.28 -12.15 12.39
N SER A 281 -11.18 -12.59 11.75
CA SER A 281 -9.82 -12.45 12.26
C SER A 281 -9.31 -10.99 12.14
N TYR A 282 -8.08 -10.74 12.57
CA TYR A 282 -7.48 -9.40 12.60
C TYR A 282 -6.47 -9.20 11.47
N ARG A 283 -6.53 -8.05 10.81
CA ARG A 283 -5.60 -7.65 9.77
C ARG A 283 -4.47 -6.82 10.39
N HIS A 284 -3.21 -7.26 10.16
CA HIS A 284 -2.00 -6.65 10.71
C HIS A 284 -2.00 -6.49 12.24
N PRO A 285 -2.37 -7.51 13.02
CA PRO A 285 -2.31 -7.42 14.47
C PRO A 285 -0.85 -7.31 14.92
N LEU A 286 -0.60 -6.45 15.92
CA LEU A 286 0.73 -6.26 16.52
C LEU A 286 0.58 -6.20 18.05
N PHE A 287 1.30 -7.08 18.75
CA PHE A 287 1.38 -7.05 20.20
C PHE A 287 1.97 -5.72 20.68
N LYS A 288 1.33 -5.13 21.69
CA LYS A 288 1.72 -3.85 22.27
C LYS A 288 2.31 -4.01 23.68
N THR A 289 1.57 -4.62 24.58
CA THR A 289 1.98 -4.82 25.97
C THR A 289 1.09 -5.82 26.68
N LEU A 290 1.60 -6.47 27.72
CA LEU A 290 0.75 -7.19 28.68
C LEU A 290 -0.15 -6.22 29.41
N ARG A 291 -1.35 -6.67 29.80
CA ARG A 291 -2.21 -6.00 30.77
C ARG A 291 -1.87 -6.49 32.16
N ASN A 292 -1.31 -5.60 32.96
CA ASN A 292 -1.20 -5.83 34.39
C ASN A 292 -2.48 -5.28 35.01
N TYR A 293 -3.41 -6.16 35.33
CA TYR A 293 -4.49 -5.80 36.25
C TYR A 293 -3.95 -6.01 37.66
N GLU A 294 -3.91 -4.93 38.43
CA GLU A 294 -3.81 -5.02 39.87
C GLU A 294 -5.07 -5.64 40.46
#